data_88cb8cf31f77c3d11777633de10284e4
#
_entry.id   88cb8cf31f77c3d11777633de10284e4
#
_cell.length_a   1.000
_cell.length_b   1.000
_cell.length_c   1.000
_cell.angle_alpha   90.00
_cell.angle_beta   90.00
_cell.angle_gamma   90.00
#
_symmetry.space_group_name_H-M   'P 1'
#
loop_
_entity.id
_entity.type
_entity.pdbx_description
1 polymer ?
#
loop_
_entity_poly.entity_id
_entity_poly.type
_entity_poly.pdbx_seq_one_letter_code
_entity_poly.pdbx_strand_id
1 'polypeptide(L)'
;MSLQIEEQRDRVIATLDRPEKRNAIDQETVDALHELCAMLEQTPRTLILTGSGGVFAAGADIAQLRDRTADDARRGINATVFI
;
A
#
# COMPACT_ATOMS: atom_id res chain seq x y z
N MET A 1 8.25 2.78 8.80
CA MET A 1 7.66 2.62 7.47
C MET A 1 6.21 2.18 7.60
N SER A 2 5.34 2.70 6.73
CA SER A 2 3.92 2.35 6.78
C SER A 2 3.62 0.92 6.33
N LEU A 3 4.56 0.26 5.70
CA LEU A 3 4.42 -1.12 5.25
C LEU A 3 5.57 -1.94 5.81
N GLN A 4 5.23 -2.98 6.56
CA GLN A 4 6.21 -3.92 7.10
C GLN A 4 6.22 -5.17 6.23
N ILE A 5 7.39 -5.60 5.80
CA ILE A 5 7.51 -6.75 4.89
C ILE A 5 8.32 -7.84 5.57
N GLU A 6 7.75 -9.04 5.63
CA GLU A 6 8.42 -10.24 6.12
C GLU A 6 8.53 -11.24 4.99
N GLU A 7 9.74 -11.55 4.57
CA GLU A 7 9.98 -12.53 3.51
C GLU A 7 10.20 -13.90 4.10
N GLN A 8 9.44 -14.86 3.60
CA GLN A 8 9.62 -16.26 3.91
C GLN A 8 9.90 -17.02 2.62
N ARG A 9 10.29 -18.29 2.73
CA ARG A 9 10.70 -19.07 1.58
C ARG A 9 9.60 -19.23 0.52
N ASP A 10 8.37 -19.45 0.98
CA ASP A 10 7.22 -19.72 0.12
C ASP A 10 6.20 -18.59 0.08
N ARG A 11 6.41 -17.52 0.84
CA ARG A 11 5.44 -16.43 0.96
C ARG A 11 6.11 -15.14 1.40
N VAL A 12 5.40 -14.05 1.16
CA VAL A 12 5.75 -12.74 1.69
C VAL A 12 4.54 -12.21 2.45
N ILE A 13 4.76 -11.73 3.67
CA ILE A 13 3.71 -11.11 4.47
C ILE A 13 3.96 -9.62 4.49
N ALA A 14 3.03 -8.83 3.95
CA ALA A 14 3.09 -7.38 3.94
C ALA A 14 2.01 -6.85 4.88
N THR A 15 2.41 -6.13 5.91
CA THR A 15 1.50 -5.60 6.93
C THR A 15 1.43 -4.08 6.80
N LEU A 16 0.22 -3.57 6.56
CA LEU A 16 -0.04 -2.13 6.60
C LEU A 16 0.05 -1.70 8.07
N ASP A 17 0.94 -0.76 8.37
CA ASP A 17 1.27 -0.39 9.75
C ASP A 17 1.19 1.12 9.96
N ARG A 18 -0.02 1.65 9.83
CA ARG A 18 -0.37 3.02 10.19
C ARG A 18 -1.62 3.01 11.08
N PRO A 19 -1.56 2.37 12.26
CA PRO A 19 -2.76 2.23 13.11
C PRO A 19 -3.34 3.58 13.54
N GLU A 20 -2.50 4.61 13.69
CA GLU A 20 -2.94 5.97 14.04
C GLU A 20 -3.80 6.62 12.95
N LYS A 21 -3.74 6.11 11.74
CA LYS A 21 -4.57 6.55 10.60
C LYS A 21 -5.49 5.43 10.11
N ARG A 22 -5.72 4.41 10.94
CA ARG A 22 -6.53 3.24 10.61
C ARG A 22 -6.06 2.58 9.31
N ASN A 23 -4.75 2.57 9.11
CA ASN A 23 -4.08 2.02 7.93
C ASN A 23 -4.56 2.66 6.62
N ALA A 24 -4.88 3.94 6.65
CA ALA A 24 -5.17 4.70 5.43
C ALA A 24 -3.96 4.63 4.48
N ILE A 25 -4.24 4.39 3.21
CA ILE A 25 -3.21 4.15 2.20
C ILE A 25 -2.71 5.48 1.64
N ASP A 26 -1.43 5.76 1.83
CA ASP A 26 -0.76 6.94 1.30
C ASP A 26 0.13 6.57 0.11
N GLN A 27 0.73 7.58 -0.51
CA GLN A 27 1.57 7.36 -1.69
C GLN A 27 2.81 6.53 -1.36
N GLU A 28 3.41 6.73 -0.19
CA GLU A 28 4.55 5.92 0.24
C GLU A 28 4.19 4.43 0.28
N THR A 29 3.00 4.12 0.81
CA THR A 29 2.52 2.74 0.87
C THR A 29 2.30 2.16 -0.53
N VAL A 30 1.70 2.94 -1.44
CA VAL A 30 1.49 2.52 -2.82
C VAL A 30 2.82 2.22 -3.50
N ASP A 31 3.80 3.11 -3.34
CA ASP A 31 5.12 2.94 -3.94
C ASP A 31 5.80 1.67 -3.40
N ALA A 32 5.70 1.44 -2.10
CA ALA A 32 6.27 0.24 -1.47
C ALA A 32 5.59 -1.04 -1.99
N LEU A 33 4.27 -1.01 -2.18
CA LEU A 33 3.54 -2.15 -2.73
C LEU A 33 3.92 -2.41 -4.19
N HIS A 34 4.13 -1.37 -4.98
CA HIS A 34 4.60 -1.54 -6.36
C HIS A 34 5.98 -2.17 -6.41
N GLU A 35 6.90 -1.74 -5.55
CA GLU A 35 8.22 -2.35 -5.45
C GLU A 35 8.14 -3.82 -5.06
N LEU A 36 7.27 -4.14 -4.11
CA LEU A 36 7.05 -5.51 -3.68
C LEU A 36 6.51 -6.37 -4.82
N CYS A 37 5.54 -5.86 -5.58
CA CYS A 37 4.99 -6.56 -6.73
C CYS A 37 6.06 -6.83 -7.80
N ALA A 38 6.91 -5.84 -8.07
CA ALA A 38 8.02 -6.01 -9.02
C ALA A 38 8.98 -7.11 -8.56
N MET A 39 9.29 -7.16 -7.27
CA MET A 39 10.12 -8.22 -6.71
C MET A 39 9.47 -9.59 -6.88
N LEU A 40 8.16 -9.68 -6.66
CA LEU A 40 7.42 -10.94 -6.77
C LEU A 40 7.28 -11.40 -8.22
N GLU A 41 7.36 -10.49 -9.20
CA GLU A 41 7.44 -10.89 -10.60
C GLU A 41 8.73 -11.65 -10.92
N GLN A 42 9.83 -11.25 -10.27
CA GLN A 42 11.13 -11.91 -10.45
C GLN A 42 11.23 -13.22 -9.66
N THR A 43 10.66 -13.24 -8.47
CA THR A 43 10.70 -14.41 -7.59
C THR A 43 9.29 -14.67 -7.05
N PRO A 44 8.43 -15.37 -7.83
CA PRO A 44 7.03 -15.55 -7.44
C PRO A 44 6.86 -16.31 -6.13
N ARG A 45 6.05 -15.75 -5.23
CA ARG A 45 5.66 -16.33 -3.95
C ARG A 45 4.24 -15.88 -3.62
N THR A 46 3.58 -16.57 -2.71
CA THR A 46 2.29 -16.15 -2.21
C THR A 46 2.44 -14.84 -1.43
N LEU A 47 1.63 -13.85 -1.74
CA LEU A 47 1.59 -12.59 -1.00
C LEU A 47 0.40 -12.62 -0.04
N ILE A 48 0.68 -12.39 1.24
CA ILE A 48 -0.33 -12.19 2.26
C ILE A 48 -0.30 -10.71 2.64
N LEU A 49 -1.38 -10.00 2.40
CA LEU A 49 -1.50 -8.59 2.73
C LEU A 49 -2.46 -8.44 3.89
N THR A 50 -2.01 -7.79 4.96
CA THR A 50 -2.80 -7.63 6.19
C THR A 50 -2.60 -6.25 6.78
N GLY A 51 -3.32 -5.94 7.85
CA GLY A 51 -3.22 -4.65 8.54
C GLY A 51 -3.06 -4.81 10.03
N SER A 52 -2.27 -3.95 10.66
CA SER A 52 -2.11 -3.91 12.10
C SER A 52 -3.29 -3.18 12.77
N GLY A 53 -3.46 -3.38 14.07
CA GLY A 53 -4.42 -2.63 14.87
C GLY A 53 -5.88 -2.96 14.64
N GLY A 54 -6.19 -4.13 14.08
CA GLY A 54 -7.57 -4.59 13.92
C GLY A 54 -8.31 -4.04 12.70
N VAL A 55 -7.66 -3.21 11.89
CA VAL A 55 -8.24 -2.64 10.67
C VAL A 55 -7.32 -2.98 9.50
N PHE A 56 -7.85 -3.56 8.44
CA PHE A 56 -7.03 -3.84 7.26
C PHE A 56 -6.58 -2.52 6.61
N ALA A 57 -7.51 -1.74 6.11
CA ALA A 57 -7.22 -0.43 5.53
C ALA A 57 -8.50 0.41 5.54
N ALA A 58 -8.35 1.70 5.89
CA ALA A 58 -9.49 2.63 5.90
C ALA A 58 -9.78 3.22 4.53
N GLY A 59 -8.88 3.04 3.56
CA GLY A 59 -9.00 3.60 2.22
C GLY A 59 -7.86 4.55 1.93
N ALA A 60 -8.01 5.41 0.90
CA ALA A 60 -7.00 6.38 0.54
C ALA A 60 -6.82 7.44 1.63
N ASP A 61 -5.60 7.94 1.76
CA ASP A 61 -5.29 9.01 2.71
C ASP A 61 -5.98 10.31 2.27
N ILE A 62 -6.91 10.80 3.11
CA ILE A 62 -7.73 11.97 2.76
C ILE A 62 -6.87 13.22 2.60
N ALA A 63 -5.84 13.39 3.42
CA ALA A 63 -4.95 14.55 3.31
C ALA A 63 -4.26 14.59 1.95
N GLN A 64 -3.80 13.45 1.47
CA GLN A 64 -3.18 13.37 0.15
C GLN A 64 -4.18 13.59 -0.98
N LEU A 65 -5.41 13.12 -0.81
CA LEU A 65 -6.45 13.36 -1.81
C LEU A 65 -6.77 14.85 -1.95
N ARG A 66 -6.79 15.59 -0.82
CA ARG A 66 -7.03 17.04 -0.85
C ARG A 66 -5.92 17.81 -1.55
N ASP A 67 -4.69 17.30 -1.49
CA ASP A 67 -3.53 17.97 -2.05
C ASP A 67 -3.29 17.61 -3.52
N ARG A 68 -4.12 16.75 -4.10
CA ARG A 68 -3.99 16.38 -5.50
C ARG A 68 -4.38 17.52 -6.41
N THR A 69 -3.65 17.67 -7.52
CA THR A 69 -3.98 18.67 -8.54
C THR A 69 -5.11 18.15 -9.43
N ALA A 70 -5.77 19.10 -10.12
CA ALA A 70 -6.79 18.74 -11.12
C ALA A 70 -6.19 17.88 -12.24
N ASP A 71 -4.94 18.12 -12.60
CA ASP A 71 -4.24 17.33 -13.61
C ASP A 71 -4.04 15.89 -13.18
N ASP A 72 -3.62 15.68 -11.92
CA ASP A 72 -3.49 14.34 -11.37
C ASP A 72 -4.81 13.59 -11.40
N ALA A 73 -5.90 14.27 -11.03
CA ALA A 73 -7.23 13.67 -11.03
C ALA A 73 -7.67 13.27 -12.44
N ARG A 74 -7.41 14.13 -13.45
CA ARG A 74 -7.77 13.85 -14.84
C ARG A 74 -7.02 12.66 -15.40
N ARG A 75 -5.75 12.46 -14.98
CA ARG A 75 -4.96 11.32 -15.41
C ARG A 75 -5.29 10.04 -14.66
N GLY A 76 -6.24 10.10 -13.74
CA GLY A 76 -6.64 8.95 -12.95
C GLY A 76 -5.61 8.53 -11.91
N ILE A 77 -4.69 9.41 -11.55
CA ILE A 77 -3.67 9.13 -10.54
C ILE A 77 -4.32 9.18 -9.17
N ASN A 78 -4.45 8.01 -8.56
CA ASN A 78 -5.08 7.84 -7.26
C ASN A 78 -4.33 6.73 -6.52
N ALA A 79 -4.02 6.94 -5.24
CA ALA A 79 -3.31 5.97 -4.43
C ALA A 79 -3.98 4.60 -4.45
N THR A 80 -5.30 4.54 -4.50
CA THR A 80 -6.04 3.28 -4.46
C THR A 80 -6.23 2.62 -5.82
N VAL A 81 -6.04 3.34 -6.93
CA VAL A 81 -6.29 2.81 -8.27
C VAL A 81 -5.20 1.83 -8.71
N PHE A 82 -3.98 2.00 -8.23
CA PHE A 82 -2.81 1.26 -8.70
C PHE A 82 -2.40 0.11 -7.79
N ILE A 83 -3.19 -0.18 -6.79
CA ILE A 83 -2.98 -1.32 -5.91
C ILE A 83 -3.73 -2.53 -6.44
#